data_f75e5459464bd82ec7fd14fbc4790798
#
_entry.id   f75e5459464bd82ec7fd14fbc4790798
#
_cell.length_a   1.000
_cell.length_b   1.000
_cell.length_c   1.000
_cell.angle_alpha   90.00
_cell.angle_beta   90.00
_cell.angle_gamma   90.00
#
_symmetry.space_group_name_H-M   'P 1'
#
loop_
_entity.id
_entity.type
_entity.pdbx_description
1 polymer ?
#
loop_
_entity_poly.entity_id
_entity_poly.type
_entity_poly.pdbx_seq_one_letter_code
_entity_poly.pdbx_strand_id
1 'polypeptide(L)'
;MNIINRAASILLLLVFFLAFFQNSVHGRPLLLSMSRPKPDDAALFARWLVSQSSWGVLNTIASDMGGAPFGNVVSFSDGLPDKGHGIPYFYLTTLDPTARNALKDQRSSFTISEYAIGTCGKKDPENPSCAKITLVGKLKVVTEDPKETTFAQTALFTKHPEMEGWPKSHDFQIYKLEIEEIFMINWFGGPKPLTVDQYLQAKMDSHTVIA
;
A
#
# COMPACT_ATOMS: atom_id res chain seq x y z
N MET A 1 14.73 -54.48 21.78
CA MET A 1 14.47 -53.38 20.83
C MET A 1 15.76 -52.59 20.72
N ASN A 2 16.48 -52.76 19.60
CA ASN A 2 17.90 -52.47 19.44
C ASN A 2 18.19 -50.95 19.44
N ILE A 3 19.30 -50.55 20.05
CA ILE A 3 19.86 -49.18 20.11
C ILE A 3 19.95 -48.54 18.71
N ILE A 4 20.22 -49.34 17.69
CA ILE A 4 20.30 -48.96 16.28
C ILE A 4 18.97 -48.40 15.75
N ASN A 5 17.83 -48.96 16.12
CA ASN A 5 16.51 -48.48 15.72
C ASN A 5 16.13 -47.13 16.36
N ARG A 6 16.61 -46.88 17.58
CA ARG A 6 16.40 -45.58 18.24
C ARG A 6 17.21 -44.46 17.63
N ALA A 7 18.46 -44.73 17.23
CA ALA A 7 19.30 -43.77 16.58
C ALA A 7 18.75 -43.38 15.19
N ALA A 8 18.27 -44.38 14.41
CA ALA A 8 17.64 -44.13 13.10
C ALA A 8 16.35 -43.30 13.23
N SER A 9 15.51 -43.54 14.21
CA SER A 9 14.28 -42.77 14.46
C SER A 9 14.56 -41.33 14.87
N ILE A 10 15.58 -41.09 15.69
CA ILE A 10 15.99 -39.73 16.09
C ILE A 10 16.57 -38.96 14.91
N LEU A 11 17.37 -39.62 14.07
CA LEU A 11 17.95 -39.00 12.84
C LEU A 11 16.83 -38.63 11.85
N LEU A 12 15.83 -39.46 11.65
CA LEU A 12 14.67 -39.18 10.79
C LEU A 12 13.86 -37.99 11.31
N LEU A 13 13.62 -37.91 12.63
CA LEU A 13 12.92 -36.77 13.24
C LEU A 13 13.70 -35.46 13.10
N LEU A 14 15.03 -35.49 13.24
CA LEU A 14 15.89 -34.32 13.04
C LEU A 14 15.89 -33.85 11.58
N VAL A 15 15.90 -34.76 10.63
CA VAL A 15 15.84 -34.42 9.17
C VAL A 15 14.46 -33.84 8.82
N PHE A 16 13.37 -34.40 9.38
CA PHE A 16 12.02 -33.84 9.22
C PHE A 16 11.91 -32.45 9.86
N PHE A 17 12.47 -32.24 11.04
CA PHE A 17 12.47 -30.93 11.72
C PHE A 17 13.26 -29.87 10.93
N LEU A 18 14.42 -30.23 10.39
CA LEU A 18 15.24 -29.34 9.53
C LEU A 18 14.54 -29.04 8.21
N ALA A 19 13.84 -29.98 7.60
CA ALA A 19 13.08 -29.76 6.37
C ALA A 19 11.86 -28.84 6.60
N PHE A 20 11.22 -28.90 7.77
CA PHE A 20 10.13 -27.98 8.14
C PHE A 20 10.63 -26.55 8.38
N PHE A 21 11.83 -26.36 8.93
CA PHE A 21 12.41 -25.03 9.12
C PHE A 21 12.90 -24.38 7.82
N GLN A 22 13.28 -25.16 6.81
CA GLN A 22 13.72 -24.62 5.51
C GLN A 22 12.58 -24.07 4.65
N ASN A 23 11.34 -24.48 4.87
CA ASN A 23 10.18 -23.99 4.10
C ASN A 23 9.53 -22.72 4.66
N SER A 24 10.02 -22.18 5.76
CA SER A 24 9.44 -20.98 6.39
C SER A 24 10.19 -19.67 6.09
N VAL A 25 11.26 -19.72 5.32
CA VAL A 25 11.93 -18.52 4.85
C VAL A 25 11.41 -18.18 3.46
N HIS A 26 10.12 -17.85 3.35
CA HIS A 26 9.68 -16.97 2.28
C HIS A 26 10.32 -15.62 2.57
N GLY A 27 11.48 -15.39 2.00
CA GLY A 27 12.12 -14.08 2.00
C GLY A 27 11.13 -13.08 1.44
N ARG A 28 10.53 -12.25 2.32
CA ARG A 28 9.97 -10.99 1.84
C ARG A 28 11.06 -10.35 1.00
N PRO A 29 10.79 -9.98 -0.27
CA PRO A 29 11.76 -9.21 -1.01
C PRO A 29 12.16 -8.06 -0.08
N LEU A 30 13.45 -7.87 0.14
CA LEU A 30 13.99 -6.68 0.80
C LEU A 30 13.54 -5.51 -0.09
N LEU A 31 12.38 -4.94 0.24
CA LEU A 31 12.02 -3.62 -0.24
C LEU A 31 13.16 -2.74 0.26
N LEU A 32 13.98 -2.25 -0.67
CA LEU A 32 15.00 -1.25 -0.38
C LEU A 32 14.26 -0.10 0.29
N SER A 33 14.34 -0.03 1.63
CA SER A 33 13.67 1.01 2.39
C SER A 33 14.39 2.30 2.08
N MET A 34 13.76 3.16 1.31
CA MET A 34 14.25 4.52 1.09
C MET A 34 14.28 5.24 2.45
N SER A 35 15.36 5.97 2.71
CA SER A 35 15.45 6.76 3.94
C SER A 35 14.32 7.79 4.01
N ARG A 36 13.80 8.00 5.22
CA ARG A 36 12.76 9.00 5.49
C ARG A 36 13.24 10.40 5.10
N PRO A 37 12.55 11.12 4.19
CA PRO A 37 12.95 12.46 3.79
C PRO A 37 12.84 13.49 4.93
N LYS A 38 13.46 14.64 4.75
CA LYS A 38 13.29 15.77 5.68
C LYS A 38 11.89 16.35 5.58
N PRO A 39 11.31 16.84 6.70
CA PRO A 39 9.97 17.42 6.69
C PRO A 39 9.81 18.67 5.79
N ASP A 40 10.91 19.35 5.48
CA ASP A 40 10.89 20.58 4.66
C ASP A 40 10.64 20.29 3.18
N ASP A 41 10.99 19.09 2.69
CA ASP A 41 10.67 18.64 1.34
C ASP A 41 9.31 17.89 1.34
N ALA A 42 8.24 18.67 1.33
CA ALA A 42 6.89 18.12 1.44
C ALA A 42 6.53 17.20 0.26
N ALA A 43 6.96 17.53 -0.96
CA ALA A 43 6.64 16.75 -2.15
C ALA A 43 7.34 15.38 -2.14
N LEU A 44 8.64 15.37 -1.87
CA LEU A 44 9.41 14.13 -1.74
C LEU A 44 8.90 13.29 -0.57
N PHE A 45 8.59 13.93 0.56
CA PHE A 45 8.07 13.23 1.73
C PHE A 45 6.72 12.56 1.44
N ALA A 46 5.80 13.26 0.75
CA ALA A 46 4.50 12.74 0.35
C ALA A 46 4.66 11.50 -0.56
N ARG A 47 5.54 11.58 -1.58
CA ARG A 47 5.84 10.46 -2.48
C ARG A 47 6.45 9.28 -1.74
N TRP A 48 7.41 9.54 -0.86
CA TRP A 48 8.01 8.52 -0.01
C TRP A 48 6.96 7.83 0.85
N LEU A 49 6.10 8.58 1.55
CA LEU A 49 5.08 8.01 2.42
C LEU A 49 4.12 7.09 1.64
N VAL A 50 3.68 7.52 0.46
CA VAL A 50 2.83 6.70 -0.42
C VAL A 50 3.56 5.45 -0.89
N SER A 51 4.80 5.55 -1.35
CA SER A 51 5.56 4.41 -1.86
C SER A 51 5.86 3.35 -0.80
N GLN A 52 6.15 3.79 0.45
CA GLN A 52 6.48 2.89 1.57
C GLN A 52 5.25 2.24 2.21
N SER A 53 4.06 2.81 1.99
CA SER A 53 2.82 2.27 2.55
C SER A 53 2.24 1.17 1.67
N SER A 54 1.62 0.16 2.29
CA SER A 54 0.98 -0.96 1.60
C SER A 54 -0.54 -0.95 1.70
N TRP A 55 -1.09 -0.16 2.61
CA TRP A 55 -2.53 -0.02 2.83
C TRP A 55 -2.87 1.36 3.40
N GLY A 56 -4.15 1.70 3.36
CA GLY A 56 -4.69 2.93 3.93
C GLY A 56 -6.20 2.86 4.06
N VAL A 57 -6.83 3.99 4.38
CA VAL A 57 -8.27 4.13 4.46
C VAL A 57 -8.79 4.82 3.20
N LEU A 58 -9.55 4.10 2.39
CA LEU A 58 -10.24 4.64 1.22
C LEU A 58 -11.66 5.04 1.62
N ASN A 59 -11.96 6.33 1.48
CA ASN A 59 -13.26 6.90 1.80
C ASN A 59 -14.06 7.11 0.51
N THR A 60 -15.33 6.76 0.56
CA THR A 60 -16.29 6.88 -0.55
C THR A 60 -17.61 7.46 -0.04
N ILE A 61 -18.51 7.83 -0.93
CA ILE A 61 -19.85 8.32 -0.60
C ILE A 61 -20.83 7.15 -0.68
N ALA A 62 -21.36 6.74 0.47
CA ALA A 62 -22.30 5.62 0.57
C ALA A 62 -23.71 6.06 0.19
N SER A 63 -24.09 5.94 -1.08
CA SER A 63 -25.44 6.30 -1.58
C SER A 63 -26.55 5.55 -0.86
N ASP A 64 -26.30 4.29 -0.49
CA ASP A 64 -27.26 3.43 0.21
C ASP A 64 -27.41 3.81 1.71
N MET A 65 -26.54 4.69 2.21
CA MET A 65 -26.55 5.27 3.56
C MET A 65 -26.87 6.77 3.53
N GLY A 66 -27.67 7.22 2.57
CA GLY A 66 -28.06 8.63 2.47
C GLY A 66 -26.93 9.59 2.11
N GLY A 67 -25.87 9.12 1.48
CA GLY A 67 -24.70 9.93 1.12
C GLY A 67 -23.67 10.09 2.24
N ALA A 68 -23.74 9.26 3.28
CA ALA A 68 -22.77 9.31 4.37
C ALA A 68 -21.35 8.97 3.88
N PRO A 69 -20.30 9.61 4.45
CA PRO A 69 -18.92 9.17 4.23
C PRO A 69 -18.72 7.75 4.74
N PHE A 70 -18.11 6.90 3.93
CA PHE A 70 -17.81 5.50 4.26
C PHE A 70 -16.33 5.22 4.08
N GLY A 71 -15.63 4.87 5.16
CA GLY A 71 -14.21 4.53 5.16
C GLY A 71 -13.99 3.02 5.25
N ASN A 72 -13.10 2.50 4.41
CA ASN A 72 -12.70 1.09 4.41
C ASN A 72 -11.19 0.95 4.32
N VAL A 73 -10.62 -0.04 5.02
CA VAL A 73 -9.20 -0.38 4.92
C VAL A 73 -8.97 -1.18 3.64
N VAL A 74 -8.09 -0.68 2.78
CA VAL A 74 -7.76 -1.32 1.51
C VAL A 74 -6.26 -1.37 1.29
N SER A 75 -5.81 -2.44 0.65
CA SER A 75 -4.44 -2.54 0.13
C SER A 75 -4.30 -1.76 -1.17
N PHE A 76 -3.11 -1.23 -1.44
CA PHE A 76 -2.84 -0.47 -2.66
C PHE A 76 -1.38 -0.58 -3.10
N SER A 77 -1.12 -0.17 -4.34
CA SER A 77 0.22 0.07 -4.86
C SER A 77 0.23 1.32 -5.73
N ASP A 78 1.31 2.10 -5.68
CA ASP A 78 1.53 3.25 -6.56
C ASP A 78 2.51 2.93 -7.70
N GLY A 79 2.94 1.68 -7.81
CA GLY A 79 3.86 1.18 -8.82
C GLY A 79 4.78 0.07 -8.31
N LEU A 80 5.71 -0.33 -9.15
CA LEU A 80 6.77 -1.26 -8.79
C LEU A 80 7.74 -0.61 -7.79
N PRO A 81 8.48 -1.40 -7.00
CA PRO A 81 9.52 -0.87 -6.15
C PRO A 81 10.44 0.08 -6.92
N ASP A 82 10.75 1.24 -6.35
CA ASP A 82 11.58 2.32 -6.93
C ASP A 82 11.07 2.92 -8.26
N LYS A 83 9.87 2.53 -8.70
CA LYS A 83 9.22 3.02 -9.93
C LYS A 83 7.78 3.47 -9.70
N GLY A 84 7.43 3.81 -8.48
CA GLY A 84 6.10 4.29 -8.13
C GLY A 84 5.80 5.64 -8.82
N HIS A 85 4.57 5.80 -9.30
CA HIS A 85 4.10 7.03 -9.95
C HIS A 85 3.42 7.98 -8.97
N GLY A 86 3.17 7.53 -7.72
CA GLY A 86 2.40 8.27 -6.72
C GLY A 86 0.89 8.19 -6.90
N ILE A 87 0.40 7.52 -7.93
CA ILE A 87 -1.03 7.31 -8.17
C ILE A 87 -1.43 5.99 -7.50
N PRO A 88 -2.35 5.97 -6.51
CA PRO A 88 -2.78 4.74 -5.88
C PRO A 88 -3.67 3.91 -6.82
N TYR A 89 -3.30 2.64 -6.97
CA TYR A 89 -4.11 1.60 -7.61
C TYR A 89 -4.63 0.62 -6.57
N PHE A 90 -5.84 0.13 -6.79
CA PHE A 90 -6.55 -0.78 -5.88
C PHE A 90 -7.11 -1.97 -6.66
N TYR A 91 -7.25 -3.12 -5.98
CA TYR A 91 -7.88 -4.32 -6.54
C TYR A 91 -9.15 -4.59 -5.76
N LEU A 92 -10.29 -4.15 -6.30
CA LEU A 92 -11.58 -4.13 -5.61
C LEU A 92 -12.64 -4.93 -6.37
N THR A 93 -13.62 -5.43 -5.63
CA THR A 93 -14.79 -6.12 -6.14
C THR A 93 -16.08 -5.40 -5.74
N THR A 94 -17.13 -5.49 -6.55
CA THR A 94 -18.47 -4.97 -6.23
C THR A 94 -19.19 -5.76 -5.12
N LEU A 95 -18.61 -6.85 -4.64
CA LEU A 95 -19.05 -7.48 -3.39
C LEU A 95 -18.79 -6.57 -2.17
N ASP A 96 -17.79 -5.69 -2.26
CA ASP A 96 -17.48 -4.70 -1.25
C ASP A 96 -18.22 -3.37 -1.49
N PRO A 97 -18.78 -2.73 -0.45
CA PRO A 97 -19.42 -1.43 -0.57
C PRO A 97 -18.56 -0.35 -1.20
N THR A 98 -17.24 -0.37 -0.97
CA THR A 98 -16.30 0.64 -1.49
C THR A 98 -16.38 0.76 -3.01
N ALA A 99 -16.28 -0.37 -3.72
CA ALA A 99 -16.39 -0.40 -5.18
C ALA A 99 -17.78 0.00 -5.66
N ARG A 100 -18.85 -0.50 -5.00
CA ARG A 100 -20.23 -0.11 -5.35
C ARG A 100 -20.49 1.38 -5.19
N ASN A 101 -19.96 1.97 -4.12
CA ASN A 101 -20.07 3.40 -3.88
C ASN A 101 -19.38 4.21 -4.98
N ALA A 102 -18.14 3.84 -5.32
CA ALA A 102 -17.36 4.53 -6.34
C ALA A 102 -17.99 4.47 -7.74
N LEU A 103 -18.68 3.38 -8.08
CA LEU A 103 -19.42 3.28 -9.34
C LEU A 103 -20.63 4.22 -9.41
N LYS A 104 -21.22 4.59 -8.25
CA LYS A 104 -22.36 5.52 -8.16
C LYS A 104 -21.89 6.98 -8.00
N ASP A 105 -20.85 7.19 -7.21
CA ASP A 105 -20.25 8.50 -6.94
C ASP A 105 -18.73 8.35 -6.80
N GLN A 106 -18.00 8.86 -7.79
CA GLN A 106 -16.54 8.70 -7.87
C GLN A 106 -15.78 9.52 -6.83
N ARG A 107 -16.41 10.50 -6.16
CA ARG A 107 -15.75 11.32 -5.14
C ARG A 107 -15.21 10.45 -4.02
N SER A 108 -13.91 10.53 -3.82
CA SER A 108 -13.20 9.66 -2.90
C SER A 108 -12.00 10.36 -2.31
N SER A 109 -11.54 9.85 -1.17
CA SER A 109 -10.25 10.23 -0.62
C SER A 109 -9.53 9.01 -0.05
N PHE A 110 -8.20 9.03 -0.12
CA PHE A 110 -7.38 7.94 0.40
C PHE A 110 -6.39 8.48 1.43
N THR A 111 -6.50 8.00 2.67
CA THR A 111 -5.69 8.46 3.80
C THR A 111 -4.67 7.41 4.20
N ILE A 112 -3.42 7.84 4.34
CA ILE A 112 -2.27 7.04 4.76
C ILE A 112 -1.62 7.72 5.96
N SER A 113 -1.18 6.91 6.94
CA SER A 113 -0.41 7.35 8.09
C SER A 113 0.97 6.71 8.11
N GLU A 114 1.99 7.51 8.37
CA GLU A 114 3.36 7.06 8.62
C GLU A 114 3.46 6.08 9.80
N TYR A 115 2.51 6.14 10.72
CA TYR A 115 2.44 5.24 11.88
C TYR A 115 2.41 3.76 11.45
N ALA A 116 1.70 3.45 10.35
CA ALA A 116 1.54 2.10 9.85
C ALA A 116 2.84 1.47 9.32
N ILE A 117 3.82 2.28 8.90
CA ILE A 117 5.14 1.81 8.44
C ILE A 117 6.20 1.80 9.54
N GLY A 118 5.84 2.22 10.76
CA GLY A 118 6.69 2.09 11.95
C GLY A 118 7.79 3.14 12.11
N THR A 119 7.85 4.16 11.24
CA THR A 119 8.91 5.18 11.26
C THR A 119 8.63 6.36 12.21
N CYS A 120 7.46 6.39 12.86
CA CYS A 120 7.12 7.39 13.87
C CYS A 120 7.77 7.14 15.25
N GLY A 121 8.37 5.97 15.47
CA GLY A 121 8.91 5.56 16.76
C GLY A 121 7.78 5.37 17.78
N LYS A 122 7.89 6.01 18.95
CA LYS A 122 6.90 5.93 20.04
C LYS A 122 5.87 7.07 20.01
N LYS A 123 5.83 7.87 18.95
CA LYS A 123 4.89 8.99 18.85
C LYS A 123 3.48 8.49 18.63
N ASP A 124 2.51 9.25 19.12
CA ASP A 124 1.10 9.03 18.81
C ASP A 124 0.84 9.23 17.31
N PRO A 125 -0.05 8.41 16.67
CA PRO A 125 -0.40 8.59 15.26
C PRO A 125 -1.01 9.95 14.92
N GLU A 126 -1.60 10.65 15.87
CA GLU A 126 -2.12 12.02 15.69
C GLU A 126 -1.02 13.08 15.77
N ASN A 127 0.13 12.79 16.36
CA ASN A 127 1.24 13.75 16.47
C ASN A 127 1.62 14.30 15.08
N PRO A 128 1.67 15.62 14.88
CA PRO A 128 1.99 16.23 13.58
C PRO A 128 3.32 15.79 12.97
N SER A 129 4.28 15.36 13.78
CA SER A 129 5.57 14.84 13.28
C SER A 129 5.56 13.34 12.94
N CYS A 130 4.42 12.64 13.17
CA CYS A 130 4.07 11.36 12.56
C CYS A 130 3.20 11.67 11.35
N ALA A 131 3.77 11.62 10.16
CA ALA A 131 3.15 12.19 8.98
C ALA A 131 1.87 11.46 8.57
N LYS A 132 0.95 12.21 7.99
CA LYS A 132 -0.27 11.70 7.37
C LYS A 132 -0.58 12.48 6.10
N ILE A 133 -1.10 11.76 5.11
CA ILE A 133 -1.50 12.31 3.83
C ILE A 133 -2.91 11.84 3.49
N THR A 134 -3.72 12.73 2.96
CA THR A 134 -4.99 12.39 2.32
C THR A 134 -4.95 12.88 0.88
N LEU A 135 -5.06 11.94 -0.05
CA LEU A 135 -5.21 12.19 -1.48
C LEU A 135 -6.70 12.25 -1.78
N VAL A 136 -7.19 13.37 -2.26
CA VAL A 136 -8.60 13.59 -2.58
C VAL A 136 -8.78 13.59 -4.09
N GLY A 137 -9.86 12.99 -4.59
CA GLY A 137 -10.10 12.93 -6.03
C GLY A 137 -11.23 12.01 -6.43
N LYS A 138 -11.08 11.35 -7.59
CA LYS A 138 -12.08 10.44 -8.16
C LYS A 138 -11.56 9.03 -8.26
N LEU A 139 -12.27 8.08 -7.66
CA LEU A 139 -11.97 6.65 -7.79
C LEU A 139 -12.63 6.11 -9.05
N LYS A 140 -11.81 5.65 -10.01
CA LYS A 140 -12.25 5.18 -11.32
C LYS A 140 -11.73 3.77 -11.62
N VAL A 141 -12.51 2.99 -12.35
CA VAL A 141 -12.05 1.71 -12.93
C VAL A 141 -11.04 2.00 -14.03
N VAL A 142 -9.94 1.27 -14.08
CA VAL A 142 -8.93 1.35 -15.14
C VAL A 142 -9.35 0.43 -16.28
N THR A 143 -10.01 0.98 -17.31
CA THR A 143 -10.57 0.20 -18.43
C THR A 143 -10.07 0.66 -19.80
N GLU A 144 -9.63 1.93 -19.93
CA GLU A 144 -9.38 2.57 -21.22
C GLU A 144 -7.99 2.26 -21.79
N ASP A 145 -6.98 2.06 -20.93
CA ASP A 145 -5.61 1.75 -21.34
C ASP A 145 -5.15 0.38 -20.85
N PRO A 146 -5.04 -0.61 -21.76
CA PRO A 146 -4.54 -1.94 -21.40
C PRO A 146 -3.10 -1.93 -20.82
N LYS A 147 -2.28 -0.94 -21.15
CA LYS A 147 -0.92 -0.80 -20.61
C LYS A 147 -0.98 -0.34 -19.16
N GLU A 148 -1.84 0.63 -18.85
CA GLU A 148 -2.06 1.07 -17.47
C GLU A 148 -2.64 -0.07 -16.62
N THR A 149 -3.62 -0.81 -17.14
CA THR A 149 -4.20 -1.98 -16.45
C THR A 149 -3.12 -3.02 -16.13
N THR A 150 -2.28 -3.38 -17.10
CA THR A 150 -1.20 -4.35 -16.91
C THR A 150 -0.16 -3.85 -15.90
N PHE A 151 0.22 -2.58 -15.99
CA PHE A 151 1.14 -1.95 -15.04
C PHE A 151 0.58 -1.99 -13.62
N ALA A 152 -0.66 -1.55 -13.42
CA ALA A 152 -1.31 -1.50 -12.11
C ALA A 152 -1.48 -2.90 -11.50
N GLN A 153 -1.89 -3.89 -12.30
CA GLN A 153 -2.00 -5.27 -11.87
C GLN A 153 -0.64 -5.83 -11.43
N THR A 154 0.40 -5.63 -12.24
CA THR A 154 1.76 -6.07 -11.90
C THR A 154 2.25 -5.40 -10.61
N ALA A 155 2.02 -4.09 -10.46
CA ALA A 155 2.39 -3.35 -9.27
C ALA A 155 1.67 -3.84 -8.01
N LEU A 156 0.35 -4.11 -8.11
CA LEU A 156 -0.46 -4.64 -7.02
C LEU A 156 -0.01 -6.05 -6.62
N PHE A 157 0.17 -6.97 -7.56
CA PHE A 157 0.53 -8.35 -7.27
C PHE A 157 1.98 -8.50 -6.82
N THR A 158 2.88 -7.60 -7.25
CA THR A 158 4.24 -7.53 -6.70
C THR A 158 4.24 -7.12 -5.22
N LYS A 159 3.42 -6.13 -4.87
CA LYS A 159 3.32 -5.61 -3.48
C LYS A 159 2.46 -6.50 -2.59
N HIS A 160 1.44 -7.15 -3.16
CA HIS A 160 0.46 -8.00 -2.50
C HIS A 160 0.29 -9.35 -3.24
N PRO A 161 1.26 -10.27 -3.15
CA PRO A 161 1.26 -11.50 -3.94
C PRO A 161 0.04 -12.39 -3.74
N GLU A 162 -0.61 -12.33 -2.57
CA GLU A 162 -1.81 -13.11 -2.28
C GLU A 162 -3.02 -12.73 -3.15
N MET A 163 -3.05 -11.51 -3.70
CA MET A 163 -4.16 -11.04 -4.56
C MET A 163 -4.27 -11.86 -5.86
N GLU A 164 -3.17 -12.41 -6.35
CA GLU A 164 -3.15 -13.25 -7.54
C GLU A 164 -3.98 -14.55 -7.34
N GLY A 165 -4.05 -15.03 -6.09
CA GLY A 165 -4.81 -16.22 -5.69
C GLY A 165 -6.27 -15.95 -5.31
N TRP A 166 -6.75 -14.72 -5.34
CA TRP A 166 -8.13 -14.40 -4.95
C TRP A 166 -9.15 -14.96 -5.95
N PRO A 167 -10.37 -15.32 -5.48
CA PRO A 167 -11.35 -16.02 -6.31
C PRO A 167 -11.77 -15.21 -7.55
N LYS A 168 -11.56 -15.76 -8.75
CA LYS A 168 -11.94 -15.11 -10.02
C LYS A 168 -13.44 -14.84 -10.12
N SER A 169 -14.27 -15.66 -9.47
CA SER A 169 -15.73 -15.49 -9.43
C SER A 169 -16.19 -14.22 -8.70
N HIS A 170 -15.30 -13.54 -7.98
CA HIS A 170 -15.60 -12.30 -7.28
C HIS A 170 -15.43 -11.05 -8.16
N ASP A 171 -15.02 -11.21 -9.42
CA ASP A 171 -14.89 -10.15 -10.42
C ASP A 171 -14.15 -8.92 -9.90
N PHE A 172 -12.92 -9.15 -9.41
CA PHE A 172 -12.03 -8.06 -8.98
C PHE A 172 -11.57 -7.23 -10.17
N GLN A 173 -11.63 -5.92 -10.03
CA GLN A 173 -11.20 -4.97 -11.05
C GLN A 173 -10.12 -4.02 -10.49
N ILE A 174 -9.32 -3.47 -11.40
CA ILE A 174 -8.33 -2.44 -11.07
C ILE A 174 -9.01 -1.08 -11.02
N TYR A 175 -8.82 -0.38 -9.90
CA TYR A 175 -9.24 1.01 -9.73
C TYR A 175 -8.03 1.90 -9.56
N LYS A 176 -8.14 3.18 -9.92
CA LYS A 176 -7.16 4.23 -9.61
C LYS A 176 -7.83 5.43 -8.95
N LEU A 177 -7.10 6.13 -8.11
CA LEU A 177 -7.51 7.44 -7.62
C LEU A 177 -6.90 8.52 -8.50
N GLU A 178 -7.72 9.21 -9.28
CA GLU A 178 -7.32 10.43 -9.97
C GLU A 178 -7.28 11.56 -8.94
N ILE A 179 -6.08 11.99 -8.60
CA ILE A 179 -5.84 12.94 -7.51
C ILE A 179 -6.17 14.36 -7.99
N GLU A 180 -7.03 15.07 -7.25
CA GLU A 180 -7.43 16.45 -7.50
C GLU A 180 -6.86 17.41 -6.43
N GLU A 181 -6.73 16.94 -5.18
CA GLU A 181 -6.21 17.73 -4.06
C GLU A 181 -5.39 16.85 -3.10
N ILE A 182 -4.49 17.47 -2.35
CA ILE A 182 -3.63 16.81 -1.38
C ILE A 182 -3.69 17.58 -0.05
N PHE A 183 -4.03 16.85 1.02
CA PHE A 183 -3.86 17.32 2.39
C PHE A 183 -2.71 16.54 3.01
N MET A 184 -1.72 17.24 3.58
CA MET A 184 -0.58 16.61 4.22
C MET A 184 -0.16 17.34 5.49
N ILE A 185 0.10 16.59 6.55
CA ILE A 185 0.79 17.04 7.75
C ILE A 185 2.00 16.12 7.96
N ASN A 186 3.20 16.69 8.08
CA ASN A 186 4.43 15.97 8.38
C ASN A 186 5.26 16.65 9.47
N TRP A 187 4.78 17.80 9.99
CA TRP A 187 5.37 18.58 11.08
C TRP A 187 4.37 19.54 11.66
N PHE A 188 4.72 20.16 12.81
CA PHE A 188 3.94 21.23 13.43
C PHE A 188 3.80 22.44 12.49
N GLY A 189 2.74 23.22 12.67
CA GLY A 189 2.48 24.44 11.88
C GLY A 189 1.34 24.31 10.86
N GLY A 190 0.59 23.22 10.91
CA GLY A 190 -0.57 22.98 10.04
C GLY A 190 -0.23 22.23 8.75
N PRO A 191 -1.22 22.13 7.83
CA PRO A 191 -1.05 21.45 6.57
C PRO A 191 0.04 22.09 5.70
N LYS A 192 0.83 21.25 5.03
CA LYS A 192 1.81 21.72 4.04
C LYS A 192 1.10 22.05 2.74
N PRO A 193 1.33 23.23 2.17
CA PRO A 193 0.86 23.53 0.82
C PRO A 193 1.60 22.61 -0.18
N LEU A 194 0.83 21.80 -0.91
CA LEU A 194 1.37 20.84 -1.88
C LEU A 194 0.38 20.70 -3.03
N THR A 195 0.79 21.09 -4.23
CA THR A 195 -0.02 20.85 -5.43
C THR A 195 0.14 19.42 -5.94
N VAL A 196 -0.84 18.95 -6.70
CA VAL A 196 -0.77 17.63 -7.36
C VAL A 196 0.43 17.54 -8.29
N ASP A 197 0.72 18.60 -9.05
CA ASP A 197 1.88 18.63 -9.95
C ASP A 197 3.20 18.51 -9.20
N GLN A 198 3.39 19.25 -8.09
CA GLN A 198 4.59 19.13 -7.25
C GLN A 198 4.75 17.70 -6.70
N TYR A 199 3.65 17.10 -6.27
CA TYR A 199 3.64 15.74 -5.76
C TYR A 199 4.02 14.73 -6.86
N LEU A 200 3.39 14.78 -8.04
CA LEU A 200 3.62 13.82 -9.12
C LEU A 200 5.02 13.97 -9.76
N GLN A 201 5.58 15.19 -9.76
CA GLN A 201 6.90 15.46 -10.33
C GLN A 201 8.06 15.20 -9.36
N ALA A 202 7.79 15.03 -8.06
CA ALA A 202 8.83 14.73 -7.08
C ALA A 202 9.53 13.41 -7.41
N LYS A 203 10.84 13.48 -7.66
CA LYS A 203 11.66 12.32 -8.00
C LYS A 203 12.15 11.64 -6.72
N MET A 204 11.87 10.36 -6.61
CA MET A 204 12.45 9.50 -5.59
C MET A 204 13.75 8.91 -6.16
N ASP A 205 14.90 9.56 -5.86
CA ASP A 205 16.18 9.03 -6.29
C ASP A 205 16.53 7.76 -5.51
N SER A 206 16.76 6.67 -6.22
CA SER A 206 17.15 5.36 -5.66
C SER A 206 18.57 5.34 -5.01
N HIS A 207 19.22 6.50 -4.92
CA HIS A 207 20.63 6.59 -4.55
C HIS A 207 20.91 6.96 -3.08
N THR A 208 19.91 7.04 -2.20
CA THR A 208 20.19 7.27 -0.78
C THR A 208 20.17 5.95 0.00
N VAL A 209 20.94 4.98 -0.44
CA VAL A 209 21.33 3.85 0.40
C VAL A 209 22.43 4.35 1.33
N ILE A 210 22.10 4.69 2.57
CA ILE A 210 23.09 4.89 3.61
C ILE A 210 23.50 3.48 4.06
N ALA A 211 24.79 3.18 3.81
CA ALA A 211 25.48 2.01 4.32
C ALA A 211 25.58 2.03 5.85
#